data_89d57f2068cb83b4a56dd540fc90f81c
#
_entry.id   89d57f2068cb83b4a56dd540fc90f81c
#
_cell.length_a   1.000
_cell.length_b   1.000
_cell.length_c   1.000
_cell.angle_alpha   90.00
_cell.angle_beta   90.00
_cell.angle_gamma   90.00
#
_symmetry.space_group_name_H-M   'P 1'
#
loop_
_entity.id
_entity.type
_entity.pdbx_description
1 polymer ?
#
loop_
_entity_poly.entity_id
_entity_poly.type
_entity_poly.pdbx_seq_one_letter_code
_entity_poly.pdbx_strand_id
1 'polypeptide(L)' 'MESELDLLREENARLMAKITGLKFEKAELEARNAKLIERVAKLEEKQLESVVIKNLLHASQISRKT' A
#
# COMPACT_ATOMS: atom_id res chain seq x y z
N MET A 1 -21.93 31.15 32.36
CA MET A 1 -21.38 29.84 32.77
C MET A 1 -21.76 28.76 31.79
N GLU A 2 -20.79 28.04 31.34
CA GLU A 2 -21.05 26.87 30.51
C GLU A 2 -21.64 25.76 31.37
N SER A 3 -22.70 25.14 30.90
CA SER A 3 -23.26 23.98 31.54
C SER A 3 -22.42 22.74 31.22
N GLU A 4 -22.59 21.69 32.01
CA GLU A 4 -21.98 20.40 31.75
C GLU A 4 -22.35 19.87 30.35
N LEU A 5 -23.59 20.10 29.94
CA LEU A 5 -24.06 19.70 28.60
C LEU A 5 -23.30 20.43 27.51
N ASP A 6 -23.03 21.74 27.68
CA ASP A 6 -22.26 22.51 26.69
C ASP A 6 -20.84 22.02 26.57
N LEU A 7 -20.19 21.68 27.69
CA LEU A 7 -18.84 21.11 27.70
C LEU A 7 -18.79 19.77 26.98
N LEU A 8 -19.78 18.93 27.20
CA LEU A 8 -19.87 17.63 26.52
C LEU A 8 -20.08 17.78 25.01
N ARG A 9 -20.87 18.77 24.61
CA ARG A 9 -21.08 19.06 23.17
C ARG A 9 -19.80 19.54 22.52
N GLU A 10 -19.03 20.40 23.18
CA GLU A 10 -17.74 20.87 22.68
C GLU A 10 -16.74 19.73 22.54
N GLU A 11 -16.65 18.88 23.55
CA GLU A 11 -15.78 17.72 23.52
C GLU A 11 -16.17 16.75 22.41
N ASN A 12 -17.46 16.51 22.26
CA ASN A 12 -17.98 15.65 21.21
C ASN A 12 -17.61 16.18 19.82
N ALA A 13 -17.76 17.51 19.63
CA ALA A 13 -17.39 18.14 18.35
C ALA A 13 -15.89 17.99 18.05
N ARG A 14 -15.04 18.12 19.05
CA ARG A 14 -13.58 17.91 18.90
C ARG A 14 -13.26 16.47 18.52
N LEU A 15 -13.90 15.53 19.19
CA LEU A 15 -13.68 14.11 18.88
C LEU A 15 -14.15 13.76 17.47
N MET A 16 -15.29 14.31 17.05
CA MET A 16 -15.79 14.11 15.69
C MET A 16 -14.81 14.66 14.64
N ALA A 17 -14.24 15.83 14.90
CA ALA A 17 -13.24 16.43 14.02
C ALA A 17 -12.00 15.53 13.91
N LYS A 18 -11.52 14.98 15.03
CA LYS A 18 -10.38 14.05 15.04
C LYS A 18 -10.69 12.77 14.26
N ILE A 19 -11.89 12.22 14.42
CA ILE A 19 -12.32 11.03 13.70
C ILE A 19 -12.30 11.29 12.19
N THR A 20 -12.82 12.44 11.76
CA THR A 20 -12.82 12.82 10.35
C THR A 20 -11.41 12.91 9.80
N GLY A 21 -10.50 13.55 10.54
CA GLY A 21 -9.08 13.65 10.15
C GLY A 21 -8.40 12.29 10.05
N LEU A 22 -8.66 11.41 11.01
CA LEU A 22 -8.10 10.07 11.03
C LEU A 22 -8.62 9.21 9.87
N LYS A 23 -9.89 9.34 9.53
CA LYS A 23 -10.48 8.65 8.38
C LYS A 23 -9.82 9.08 7.08
N PHE A 24 -9.54 10.38 6.95
CA PHE A 24 -8.85 10.93 5.79
C PHE A 24 -7.44 10.39 5.68
N GLU A 25 -6.67 10.40 6.78
CA GLU A 25 -5.33 9.85 6.82
C GLU A 25 -5.31 8.36 6.49
N LYS A 26 -6.27 7.63 7.02
CA LYS A 26 -6.42 6.20 6.72
C LYS A 26 -6.63 5.97 5.23
N ALA A 27 -7.49 6.75 4.60
CA ALA A 27 -7.76 6.64 3.16
C ALA A 27 -6.49 6.92 2.34
N GLU A 28 -5.71 7.92 2.74
CA GLU A 28 -4.43 8.23 2.07
C GLU A 28 -3.44 7.07 2.20
N LEU A 29 -3.32 6.52 3.40
CA LEU A 29 -2.42 5.40 3.65
C LEU A 29 -2.84 4.15 2.87
N GLU A 30 -4.12 3.87 2.79
CA GLU A 30 -4.65 2.77 1.99
C GLU A 30 -4.32 2.95 0.51
N ALA A 31 -4.45 4.18 0.00
CA ALA A 31 -4.12 4.49 -1.40
C ALA A 31 -2.63 4.29 -1.68
N ARG A 32 -1.75 4.75 -0.77
CA ARG A 32 -0.31 4.55 -0.89
C ARG A 32 0.06 3.09 -0.83
N ASN A 33 -0.57 2.36 0.09
CA ASN A 33 -0.34 0.94 0.25
C ASN A 33 -0.73 0.17 -1.02
N ALA A 34 -1.87 0.51 -1.61
CA ALA A 34 -2.31 -0.10 -2.87
C ALA A 34 -1.30 0.13 -3.99
N LYS A 35 -0.74 1.34 -4.09
CA LYS A 35 0.30 1.66 -5.08
C LYS A 35 1.57 0.86 -4.84
N LEU A 36 1.98 0.72 -3.59
CA LEU A 36 3.17 -0.06 -3.24
C LEU A 36 2.99 -1.53 -3.57
N ILE A 37 1.84 -2.10 -3.27
CA ILE A 37 1.51 -3.48 -3.61
C ILE A 37 1.59 -3.69 -5.12
N GLU A 38 1.04 -2.76 -5.90
CA GLU A 38 1.08 -2.81 -7.36
C GLU A 38 2.52 -2.77 -7.88
N ARG A 39 3.35 -1.88 -7.32
CA ARG A 39 4.77 -1.78 -7.71
C ARG A 39 5.55 -3.03 -7.37
N VAL A 40 5.31 -3.60 -6.20
CA VAL A 40 5.94 -4.85 -5.79
C VAL A 40 5.55 -5.98 -6.75
N ALA A 41 4.27 -6.07 -7.10
CA ALA A 41 3.78 -7.08 -8.03
C ALA A 41 4.46 -6.95 -9.40
N LYS A 42 4.60 -5.72 -9.92
CA LYS A 42 5.29 -5.47 -11.19
C LYS A 42 6.76 -5.84 -11.14
N LEU A 43 7.44 -5.53 -10.03
CA LEU A 43 8.85 -5.87 -9.86
C LEU A 43 9.06 -7.39 -9.76
N GLU A 44 8.17 -8.07 -9.06
CA GLU A 44 8.21 -9.54 -8.98
C GLU A 44 7.99 -10.17 -10.35
N GLU A 45 7.07 -9.63 -11.14
CA GLU A 45 6.82 -10.09 -12.50
C GLU A 45 8.06 -9.93 -13.38
N LYS A 46 8.71 -8.76 -13.33
CA LYS A 46 9.95 -8.51 -14.06
C LYS A 46 11.07 -9.44 -13.64
N GLN A 47 11.19 -9.67 -12.34
CA GLN A 47 12.21 -10.57 -11.80
C GLN A 47 11.98 -12.00 -12.29
N LEU A 48 10.73 -12.44 -12.30
CA LEU A 48 10.36 -13.76 -12.78
C LEU A 48 10.67 -13.91 -14.27
N GLU A 49 10.33 -12.91 -15.10
CA GLU A 49 10.66 -12.89 -16.52
C GLU A 49 12.17 -13.00 -16.74
N SER A 50 12.93 -12.25 -15.97
CA SER A 50 14.40 -12.24 -16.03
C SER A 50 14.97 -13.62 -15.71
N VAL A 51 14.46 -14.29 -14.69
CA VAL A 51 14.88 -15.63 -14.31
C VAL A 51 14.52 -16.64 -15.39
N VAL A 52 13.33 -16.56 -15.98
CA VAL A 52 12.89 -17.46 -17.06
C VAL A 52 13.80 -17.28 -18.28
N ILE A 53 14.11 -16.05 -18.66
CA ILE A 53 15.00 -15.75 -19.80
C ILE A 53 16.40 -16.33 -19.56
N LYS A 54 16.96 -16.14 -18.37
CA LYS A 54 18.26 -16.69 -18.01
C LYS A 54 18.25 -18.22 -18.08
N ASN A 55 17.22 -18.84 -17.58
CA ASN A 55 17.08 -20.31 -17.63
C ASN A 55 16.98 -20.83 -19.06
N LEU A 56 16.22 -20.16 -19.92
CA LEU A 56 16.10 -20.52 -21.33
C LEU A 56 17.43 -20.39 -22.07
N LEU A 57 18.17 -19.30 -21.82
CA LEU A 57 19.49 -19.09 -22.42
C LEU A 57 20.48 -20.15 -21.97
N HIS A 58 20.46 -20.49 -20.69
CA HIS A 58 21.32 -21.53 -20.15
C HIS A 58 21.02 -22.90 -20.76
N ALA A 59 19.76 -23.27 -20.87
CA ALA A 59 19.33 -24.50 -21.50
C ALA A 59 19.73 -24.55 -22.96
N SER A 60 19.63 -23.43 -23.69
CA SER A 60 20.04 -23.33 -25.08
C SER A 60 21.54 -23.54 -25.24
N GLN A 61 22.35 -22.98 -24.34
CA GLN A 61 23.81 -23.17 -24.36
C GLN A 61 24.22 -24.62 -24.08
N ILE A 62 23.57 -25.26 -23.14
CA ILE A 62 23.80 -26.68 -22.83
C ILE A 62 23.48 -27.54 -24.04
N SER A 63 22.35 -27.27 -24.68
CA SER A 63 21.90 -28.01 -25.88
C SER A 63 22.90 -27.87 -27.03
N ARG A 64 23.51 -26.70 -27.21
CA ARG A 64 24.52 -26.44 -28.25
C ARG A 64 25.83 -27.19 -28.03
N LYS A 65 26.18 -27.46 -26.76
CA LYS A 65 27.42 -28.13 -26.41
C LYS A 65 27.37 -29.63 -26.59
N THR A 66 26.15 -30.15 -26.66
CA THR A 66 25.93 -31.60 -26.92
C THR A 66 25.73 -31.86 -28.40
#